data_50d3cc3b4db6b8cad23d51ef8ded0cb0
#
_entry.id   50d3cc3b4db6b8cad23d51ef8ded0cb0
#
_cell.length_a   1.000
_cell.length_b   1.000
_cell.length_c   1.000
_cell.angle_alpha   90.00
_cell.angle_beta   90.00
_cell.angle_gamma   90.00
#
_symmetry.space_group_name_H-M   'P 1'
#
loop_
_entity.id
_entity.type
_entity.pdbx_description
1 polymer ?
#
loop_
_entity_poly.entity_id
_entity_poly.type
_entity_poly.pdbx_seq_one_letter_code
_entity_poly.pdbx_strand_id
1 'polypeptide(L)'
;MLTPSERVTKGGLYTILGDGFKDGDQIKFKSATDNKEFTSKGKKENKGLTVTLSKEIKSDNYRVYLIRGGYEVDLGLTTLKVVADATKMPQIIAHRGAWKNTGAPQNSIAGLIETQKLKVYGAEFDVWITTDDHLILNHDPTYNDVELETSSYSKVKELRLPNGEPLPKLEEYLAQGKKSPDTKLILEIKNHRYSQNGKTNNDRVAEAVVKMVKTMNMTDQVEYIAFTMDVCKKIIELQPGAKVAFLGGSVSPKELHKLGFTGIDYRYSVLNQNKNWITEAQDLGMTVNVWTVNSESDLRGFIFEGVDFITTDEPELALKLTNQ
;
A
#
# COMPACT_ATOMS: atom_id res chain seq x y z
N MET A 1 -17.11 -2.29 28.33
CA MET A 1 -15.74 -1.74 28.17
C MET A 1 -15.62 -1.17 26.77
N LEU A 2 -15.12 0.05 26.62
CA LEU A 2 -14.84 0.63 25.31
C LEU A 2 -13.59 -0.03 24.71
N THR A 3 -13.62 -0.24 23.39
CA THR A 3 -12.42 -0.58 22.63
C THR A 3 -11.53 0.68 22.57
N PRO A 4 -10.23 0.63 22.90
CA PRO A 4 -9.36 1.82 22.91
C PRO A 4 -9.26 2.50 21.55
N SER A 5 -9.35 1.73 20.46
CA SER A 5 -9.39 2.22 19.08
C SER A 5 -10.12 1.24 18.18
N GLU A 6 -10.90 1.74 17.23
CA GLU A 6 -11.70 0.91 16.32
C GLU A 6 -11.91 1.58 14.97
N ARG A 7 -11.89 0.78 13.90
CA ARG A 7 -12.30 1.20 12.56
C ARG A 7 -13.81 1.11 12.46
N VAL A 8 -14.43 2.16 11.95
CA VAL A 8 -15.88 2.29 11.84
C VAL A 8 -16.29 2.87 10.49
N THR A 9 -17.55 2.67 10.10
CA THR A 9 -18.13 3.30 8.92
C THR A 9 -19.13 4.39 9.33
N LYS A 10 -19.32 5.39 8.47
CA LYS A 10 -20.38 6.39 8.65
C LYS A 10 -21.75 5.69 8.66
N GLY A 11 -22.52 5.88 9.70
CA GLY A 11 -23.81 5.19 9.87
C GLY A 11 -23.70 3.71 10.20
N GLY A 12 -22.50 3.19 10.44
CA GLY A 12 -22.25 1.80 10.82
C GLY A 12 -22.59 1.49 12.26
N LEU A 13 -22.54 0.22 12.62
CA LEU A 13 -22.78 -0.23 13.98
C LEU A 13 -21.48 -0.14 14.82
N TYR A 14 -21.66 0.22 16.09
CA TYR A 14 -20.59 0.23 17.10
C TYR A 14 -21.10 -0.44 18.37
N THR A 15 -20.34 -1.40 18.90
CA THR A 15 -20.74 -2.16 20.07
C THR A 15 -19.84 -1.85 21.28
N ILE A 16 -20.47 -1.39 22.37
CA ILE A 16 -19.80 -1.18 23.66
C ILE A 16 -20.00 -2.46 24.47
N LEU A 17 -18.89 -3.16 24.74
CA LEU A 17 -18.91 -4.40 25.51
C LEU A 17 -19.14 -4.13 27.01
N GLY A 18 -19.91 -4.96 27.66
CA GLY A 18 -20.13 -4.92 29.10
C GLY A 18 -21.55 -5.29 29.53
N ASP A 19 -21.69 -5.45 30.83
CA ASP A 19 -22.94 -5.80 31.46
C ASP A 19 -23.68 -4.54 31.96
N GLY A 20 -24.97 -4.72 32.32
CA GLY A 20 -25.75 -3.66 32.94
C GLY A 20 -26.44 -2.69 31.97
N PHE A 21 -26.20 -2.80 30.67
CA PHE A 21 -26.93 -2.05 29.64
C PHE A 21 -28.39 -2.50 29.56
N LYS A 22 -29.28 -1.55 29.18
CA LYS A 22 -30.72 -1.77 29.00
C LYS A 22 -31.13 -1.29 27.61
N ASP A 23 -32.22 -1.87 27.11
CA ASP A 23 -32.84 -1.35 25.88
C ASP A 23 -33.30 0.09 26.11
N GLY A 24 -33.00 0.94 25.14
CA GLY A 24 -33.30 2.36 25.21
C GLY A 24 -32.23 3.23 25.86
N ASP A 25 -31.14 2.65 26.38
CA ASP A 25 -29.95 3.42 26.73
C ASP A 25 -29.44 4.19 25.50
N GLN A 26 -28.95 5.41 25.75
CA GLN A 26 -28.37 6.22 24.68
C GLN A 26 -26.87 6.36 24.91
N ILE A 27 -26.12 6.41 23.83
CA ILE A 27 -24.68 6.67 23.85
C ILE A 27 -24.42 8.00 23.19
N LYS A 28 -23.76 8.88 23.94
CA LYS A 28 -23.26 10.15 23.44
C LYS A 28 -21.76 10.06 23.19
N PHE A 29 -21.36 10.50 22.01
CA PHE A 29 -19.98 10.66 21.60
C PHE A 29 -19.66 12.15 21.52
N LYS A 30 -18.61 12.58 22.19
CA LYS A 30 -18.12 13.95 22.16
C LYS A 30 -16.72 13.98 21.56
N SER A 31 -16.58 14.65 20.41
CA SER A 31 -15.31 14.82 19.72
C SER A 31 -14.31 15.59 20.57
N ALA A 32 -13.06 15.12 20.63
CA ALA A 32 -11.99 15.80 21.32
C ALA A 32 -11.47 17.02 20.53
N THR A 33 -11.63 17.03 19.21
CA THR A 33 -11.06 18.06 18.33
C THR A 33 -11.99 19.28 18.18
N ASP A 34 -13.29 19.06 17.88
CA ASP A 34 -14.23 20.15 17.57
C ASP A 34 -15.39 20.27 18.58
N ASN A 35 -15.39 19.48 19.64
CA ASN A 35 -16.43 19.39 20.68
C ASN A 35 -17.83 19.01 20.15
N LYS A 36 -17.96 18.61 18.89
CA LYS A 36 -19.24 18.14 18.36
C LYS A 36 -19.70 16.90 19.11
N GLU A 37 -20.99 16.86 19.36
CA GLU A 37 -21.66 15.76 20.04
C GLU A 37 -22.68 15.12 19.11
N PHE A 38 -22.79 13.80 19.20
CA PHE A 38 -23.92 13.08 18.63
C PHE A 38 -24.34 11.95 19.57
N THR A 39 -25.63 11.71 19.62
CA THR A 39 -26.23 10.72 20.51
C THR A 39 -26.99 9.70 19.68
N SER A 40 -26.85 8.44 20.05
CA SER A 40 -27.52 7.33 19.39
C SER A 40 -28.20 6.43 20.41
N LYS A 41 -29.43 5.99 20.11
CA LYS A 41 -30.15 5.02 20.93
C LYS A 41 -29.55 3.63 20.72
N GLY A 42 -29.28 2.95 21.82
CA GLY A 42 -28.70 1.61 21.79
C GLY A 42 -29.75 0.49 21.79
N LYS A 43 -29.37 -0.62 21.22
CA LYS A 43 -30.03 -1.91 21.32
C LYS A 43 -29.16 -2.80 22.20
N LYS A 44 -29.73 -3.32 23.28
CA LYS A 44 -29.02 -4.29 24.14
C LYS A 44 -28.84 -5.61 23.39
N GLU A 45 -27.63 -6.14 23.48
CA GLU A 45 -27.24 -7.45 22.96
C GLU A 45 -26.55 -8.27 24.05
N ASN A 46 -26.30 -9.57 23.79
CA ASN A 46 -25.76 -10.50 24.80
C ASN A 46 -24.41 -10.06 25.42
N LYS A 47 -23.61 -9.30 24.69
CA LYS A 47 -22.25 -8.89 25.12
C LYS A 47 -22.11 -7.39 25.37
N GLY A 48 -23.20 -6.60 25.26
CA GLY A 48 -23.10 -5.15 25.41
C GLY A 48 -24.26 -4.36 24.84
N LEU A 49 -23.98 -3.13 24.41
CA LEU A 49 -24.94 -2.22 23.77
C LEU A 49 -24.45 -1.84 22.39
N THR A 50 -25.24 -2.10 21.36
CA THR A 50 -24.95 -1.73 19.98
C THR A 50 -25.70 -0.46 19.61
N VAL A 51 -25.00 0.51 19.01
CA VAL A 51 -25.55 1.79 18.54
C VAL A 51 -25.24 1.99 17.05
N THR A 52 -26.06 2.77 16.36
CA THR A 52 -25.75 3.23 15.00
C THR A 52 -25.01 4.56 15.09
N LEU A 53 -23.83 4.64 14.49
CA LEU A 53 -23.04 5.86 14.45
C LEU A 53 -23.65 6.91 13.53
N SER A 54 -23.42 8.18 13.81
CA SER A 54 -23.83 9.28 12.93
C SER A 54 -23.22 9.16 11.53
N LYS A 55 -23.93 9.56 10.49
CA LYS A 55 -23.38 9.73 9.13
C LYS A 55 -22.38 10.88 9.03
N GLU A 56 -22.36 11.77 10.00
CA GLU A 56 -21.43 12.91 10.10
C GLU A 56 -20.20 12.60 10.94
N ILE A 57 -20.07 11.37 11.47
CA ILE A 57 -18.91 10.98 12.28
C ILE A 57 -17.61 11.13 11.47
N LYS A 58 -16.56 11.59 12.15
CA LYS A 58 -15.22 11.76 11.59
C LYS A 58 -14.22 10.90 12.35
N SER A 59 -13.06 10.67 11.78
CA SER A 59 -11.93 10.08 12.51
C SER A 59 -11.48 11.03 13.61
N ASP A 60 -11.59 10.61 14.88
CA ASP A 60 -11.22 11.43 16.03
C ASP A 60 -11.14 10.58 17.32
N ASN A 61 -10.64 11.20 18.40
CA ASN A 61 -10.81 10.70 19.75
C ASN A 61 -12.14 11.16 20.30
N TYR A 62 -12.92 10.23 20.81
CA TYR A 62 -14.23 10.52 21.38
C TYR A 62 -14.28 10.17 22.85
N ARG A 63 -14.77 11.11 23.65
CA ARG A 63 -15.27 10.80 25.00
C ARG A 63 -16.68 10.28 24.90
N VAL A 64 -16.92 9.14 25.51
CA VAL A 64 -18.17 8.39 25.35
C VAL A 64 -18.94 8.37 26.66
N TYR A 65 -20.23 8.68 26.59
CA TYR A 65 -21.12 8.69 27.75
C TYR A 65 -22.32 7.80 27.53
N LEU A 66 -22.71 7.08 28.57
CA LEU A 66 -24.02 6.43 28.66
C LEU A 66 -25.03 7.42 29.23
N ILE A 67 -26.15 7.59 28.53
CA ILE A 67 -27.28 8.41 28.99
C ILE A 67 -28.42 7.47 29.37
N ARG A 68 -28.90 7.58 30.63
CA ARG A 68 -30.02 6.84 31.15
C ARG A 68 -30.81 7.67 32.13
N GLY A 69 -32.12 7.86 31.89
CA GLY A 69 -33.01 8.61 32.79
C GLY A 69 -32.58 10.06 33.04
N GLY A 70 -31.90 10.68 32.06
CA GLY A 70 -31.42 12.06 32.17
C GLY A 70 -30.03 12.17 32.83
N TYR A 71 -29.45 11.08 33.32
CA TYR A 71 -28.08 11.06 33.87
C TYR A 71 -27.08 10.62 32.82
N GLU A 72 -25.86 11.22 32.91
CA GLU A 72 -24.73 10.85 32.06
C GLU A 72 -23.67 10.12 32.90
N VAL A 73 -23.20 8.99 32.40
CA VAL A 73 -22.10 8.21 32.97
C VAL A 73 -20.97 8.17 31.95
N ASP A 74 -19.80 8.65 32.36
CA ASP A 74 -18.59 8.62 31.55
C ASP A 74 -18.08 7.17 31.41
N LEU A 75 -17.99 6.69 30.18
CA LEU A 75 -17.47 5.36 29.83
C LEU A 75 -15.99 5.38 29.44
N GLY A 76 -15.40 6.57 29.26
CA GLY A 76 -14.01 6.77 28.90
C GLY A 76 -13.79 7.27 27.48
N LEU A 77 -12.58 7.03 26.96
CA LEU A 77 -12.13 7.48 25.64
C LEU A 77 -12.04 6.31 24.67
N THR A 78 -12.36 6.57 23.41
CA THR A 78 -12.09 5.68 22.27
C THR A 78 -11.60 6.49 21.08
N THR A 79 -10.70 5.91 20.27
CA THR A 79 -10.30 6.46 18.99
C THR A 79 -11.11 5.77 17.90
N LEU A 80 -11.90 6.52 17.14
CA LEU A 80 -12.65 6.00 16.01
C LEU A 80 -11.97 6.43 14.71
N LYS A 81 -11.59 5.47 13.88
CA LYS A 81 -11.09 5.69 12.52
C LYS A 81 -12.23 5.41 11.54
N VAL A 82 -12.72 6.46 10.92
CA VAL A 82 -13.77 6.35 9.89
C VAL A 82 -13.14 5.92 8.57
N VAL A 83 -13.64 4.82 8.04
CA VAL A 83 -13.20 4.22 6.77
C VAL A 83 -14.44 3.90 5.91
N ALA A 84 -14.23 3.70 4.60
CA ALA A 84 -15.33 3.34 3.69
C ALA A 84 -15.89 1.94 4.01
N ASP A 85 -15.00 0.99 4.34
CA ASP A 85 -15.35 -0.37 4.77
C ASP A 85 -14.45 -0.79 5.95
N ALA A 86 -15.05 -0.93 7.12
CA ALA A 86 -14.30 -1.31 8.34
C ALA A 86 -13.83 -2.77 8.32
N THR A 87 -14.38 -3.61 7.46
CA THR A 87 -13.99 -5.02 7.31
C THR A 87 -12.86 -5.21 6.29
N LYS A 88 -12.63 -4.22 5.41
CA LYS A 88 -11.59 -4.28 4.39
C LYS A 88 -10.21 -4.25 5.04
N MET A 89 -9.43 -5.32 4.88
CA MET A 89 -8.03 -5.37 5.28
C MET A 89 -7.13 -4.95 4.12
N PRO A 90 -5.96 -4.33 4.40
CA PRO A 90 -5.00 -4.03 3.35
C PRO A 90 -4.49 -5.32 2.71
N GLN A 91 -4.23 -5.25 1.41
CA GLN A 91 -3.55 -6.31 0.68
C GLN A 91 -2.04 -6.16 0.84
N ILE A 92 -1.33 -7.29 0.88
CA ILE A 92 0.11 -7.31 1.17
C ILE A 92 0.91 -7.41 -0.11
N ILE A 93 1.95 -6.57 -0.22
CA ILE A 93 2.93 -6.59 -1.30
C ILE A 93 4.29 -6.96 -0.70
N ALA A 94 4.93 -7.98 -1.25
CA ALA A 94 6.27 -8.39 -0.86
C ALA A 94 7.31 -7.46 -1.52
N HIS A 95 8.01 -6.66 -0.70
CA HIS A 95 9.04 -5.71 -1.13
C HIS A 95 10.26 -6.45 -1.69
N ARG A 96 10.55 -6.26 -2.97
CA ARG A 96 11.59 -6.97 -3.75
C ARG A 96 11.41 -8.48 -3.77
N GLY A 97 10.14 -8.94 -3.70
CA GLY A 97 9.78 -10.34 -3.52
C GLY A 97 9.83 -10.81 -2.06
N ALA A 98 9.41 -12.05 -1.80
CA ALA A 98 9.46 -12.64 -0.46
C ALA A 98 10.85 -13.27 -0.23
N TRP A 99 11.80 -12.47 0.17
CA TRP A 99 13.22 -12.83 0.29
C TRP A 99 13.68 -13.08 1.72
N LYS A 100 13.22 -12.29 2.68
CA LYS A 100 13.84 -12.15 4.00
C LYS A 100 13.83 -13.45 4.82
N ASN A 101 12.71 -14.18 4.79
CA ASN A 101 12.50 -15.38 5.60
C ASN A 101 12.62 -16.67 4.79
N THR A 102 12.93 -16.59 3.49
CA THR A 102 12.93 -17.73 2.57
C THR A 102 14.32 -18.14 2.08
N GLY A 103 15.33 -17.28 2.28
CA GLY A 103 16.65 -17.45 1.74
C GLY A 103 16.79 -17.09 0.25
N ALA A 104 15.71 -16.65 -0.40
CA ALA A 104 15.77 -16.11 -1.75
C ALA A 104 16.44 -14.73 -1.75
N PRO A 105 17.21 -14.34 -2.78
CA PRO A 105 17.69 -12.97 -2.91
C PRO A 105 16.58 -11.97 -3.22
N GLN A 106 16.81 -10.70 -2.90
CA GLN A 106 15.96 -9.59 -3.38
C GLN A 106 15.98 -9.52 -4.91
N ASN A 107 14.87 -9.06 -5.51
CA ASN A 107 14.78 -8.87 -6.97
C ASN A 107 15.14 -10.13 -7.78
N SER A 108 14.86 -11.32 -7.27
CA SER A 108 15.19 -12.61 -7.89
C SER A 108 13.97 -13.37 -8.36
N ILE A 109 14.18 -14.30 -9.30
CA ILE A 109 13.13 -15.25 -9.71
C ILE A 109 12.70 -16.12 -8.51
N ALA A 110 13.66 -16.53 -7.68
CA ALA A 110 13.36 -17.28 -6.45
C ALA A 110 12.46 -16.48 -5.50
N GLY A 111 12.74 -15.18 -5.27
CA GLY A 111 11.91 -14.31 -4.43
C GLY A 111 10.49 -14.14 -4.95
N LEU A 112 10.31 -14.06 -6.28
CA LEU A 112 8.99 -14.04 -6.91
C LEU A 112 8.24 -15.36 -6.69
N ILE A 113 8.91 -16.51 -6.85
CA ILE A 113 8.31 -17.81 -6.61
C ILE A 113 7.83 -17.94 -5.17
N GLU A 114 8.62 -17.50 -4.19
CA GLU A 114 8.20 -17.49 -2.78
C GLU A 114 7.00 -16.56 -2.55
N THR A 115 6.98 -15.38 -3.18
CA THR A 115 5.81 -14.48 -3.14
C THR A 115 4.54 -15.15 -3.67
N GLN A 116 4.65 -15.86 -4.79
CA GLN A 116 3.54 -16.60 -5.39
C GLN A 116 3.01 -17.72 -4.47
N LYS A 117 3.90 -18.42 -3.74
CA LYS A 117 3.51 -19.44 -2.75
C LYS A 117 2.75 -18.84 -1.57
N LEU A 118 3.13 -17.64 -1.11
CA LEU A 118 2.45 -16.92 -0.03
C LEU A 118 1.04 -16.43 -0.43
N LYS A 119 0.75 -16.33 -1.73
CA LYS A 119 -0.53 -15.83 -2.26
C LYS A 119 -0.87 -14.41 -1.77
N VAL A 120 0.13 -13.59 -1.51
CA VAL A 120 -0.04 -12.16 -1.28
C VAL A 120 -0.46 -11.44 -2.57
N TYR A 121 -0.94 -10.21 -2.46
CA TYR A 121 -1.42 -9.42 -3.60
C TYR A 121 -0.36 -9.31 -4.71
N GLY A 122 0.89 -9.01 -4.35
CA GLY A 122 1.91 -8.81 -5.36
C GLY A 122 3.34 -8.88 -4.86
N ALA A 123 4.25 -8.90 -5.83
CA ALA A 123 5.69 -8.72 -5.66
C ALA A 123 6.09 -7.35 -6.20
N GLU A 124 6.71 -6.54 -5.38
CA GLU A 124 7.38 -5.33 -5.83
C GLU A 124 8.81 -5.67 -6.26
N PHE A 125 9.34 -4.97 -7.26
CA PHE A 125 10.68 -5.16 -7.80
C PHE A 125 11.15 -3.96 -8.62
N ASP A 126 12.47 -3.81 -8.74
CA ASP A 126 13.17 -2.64 -9.26
C ASP A 126 13.79 -2.91 -10.64
N VAL A 127 13.67 -1.96 -11.57
CA VAL A 127 14.17 -2.11 -12.96
C VAL A 127 15.14 -0.99 -13.36
N TRP A 128 16.26 -1.41 -13.93
CA TRP A 128 17.26 -0.57 -14.60
C TRP A 128 17.35 -0.92 -16.09
N ILE A 129 17.87 0.02 -16.91
CA ILE A 129 18.19 -0.23 -18.34
C ILE A 129 19.68 -0.15 -18.58
N THR A 130 20.23 -1.09 -19.34
CA THR A 130 21.63 -1.09 -19.80
C THR A 130 21.85 -0.19 -21.02
N THR A 131 23.13 0.02 -21.41
CA THR A 131 23.46 0.80 -22.62
C THR A 131 22.96 0.18 -23.92
N ASP A 132 22.73 -1.13 -23.93
CA ASP A 132 22.24 -1.93 -25.07
C ASP A 132 20.79 -2.42 -24.88
N ASP A 133 19.98 -1.60 -24.13
CA ASP A 133 18.52 -1.73 -23.99
C ASP A 133 18.03 -2.99 -23.28
N HIS A 134 18.85 -3.66 -22.46
CA HIS A 134 18.38 -4.74 -21.61
C HIS A 134 17.81 -4.19 -20.28
N LEU A 135 16.64 -4.68 -19.90
CA LEU A 135 16.00 -4.34 -18.64
C LEU A 135 16.39 -5.34 -17.57
N ILE A 136 17.06 -4.88 -16.51
CA ILE A 136 17.69 -5.69 -15.46
C ILE A 136 17.09 -5.37 -14.10
N LEU A 137 16.86 -6.40 -13.29
CA LEU A 137 16.33 -6.24 -11.96
C LEU A 137 17.46 -6.09 -10.93
N ASN A 138 17.43 -4.99 -10.21
CA ASN A 138 18.27 -4.72 -9.04
C ASN A 138 17.78 -3.45 -8.34
N HIS A 139 17.92 -3.36 -7.03
CA HIS A 139 17.53 -2.13 -6.32
C HIS A 139 18.54 -1.00 -6.54
N ASP A 140 19.82 -1.26 -6.31
CA ASP A 140 20.86 -0.24 -6.39
C ASP A 140 21.31 0.00 -7.83
N PRO A 141 21.86 1.18 -8.16
CA PRO A 141 22.37 1.47 -9.49
C PRO A 141 23.58 0.59 -9.85
N THR A 142 24.23 0.00 -8.85
CA THR A 142 25.41 -0.85 -8.99
C THR A 142 25.17 -2.23 -8.37
N TYR A 143 25.82 -3.25 -8.93
CA TYR A 143 25.92 -4.57 -8.35
C TYR A 143 27.37 -5.10 -8.52
N ASN A 144 28.04 -5.46 -7.42
CA ASN A 144 29.45 -5.86 -7.41
C ASN A 144 30.34 -4.91 -8.24
N ASP A 145 30.27 -3.61 -7.94
CA ASP A 145 31.00 -2.51 -8.60
C ASP A 145 30.70 -2.32 -10.10
N VAL A 146 29.71 -3.00 -10.64
CA VAL A 146 29.23 -2.80 -12.02
C VAL A 146 28.02 -1.87 -12.00
N GLU A 147 28.16 -0.66 -12.56
CA GLU A 147 27.06 0.28 -12.73
C GLU A 147 26.18 -0.16 -13.88
N LEU A 148 24.91 -0.47 -13.59
CA LEU A 148 23.97 -1.09 -14.55
C LEU A 148 23.64 -0.17 -15.71
N GLU A 149 23.35 1.10 -15.42
CA GLU A 149 22.91 2.08 -16.41
C GLU A 149 23.97 2.43 -17.47
N THR A 150 25.26 2.30 -17.11
CA THR A 150 26.40 2.62 -17.99
C THR A 150 27.09 1.39 -18.54
N SER A 151 26.64 0.20 -18.22
CA SER A 151 27.21 -1.06 -18.68
C SER A 151 26.37 -1.71 -19.78
N SER A 152 27.02 -2.49 -20.65
CA SER A 152 26.32 -3.38 -21.57
C SER A 152 25.90 -4.67 -20.87
N TYR A 153 24.88 -5.34 -21.39
CA TYR A 153 24.42 -6.63 -20.86
C TYR A 153 25.51 -7.71 -20.87
N SER A 154 26.47 -7.63 -21.78
CA SER A 154 27.61 -8.56 -21.81
C SER A 154 28.41 -8.56 -20.51
N LYS A 155 28.49 -7.43 -19.78
CA LYS A 155 29.07 -7.34 -18.43
C LYS A 155 28.10 -7.82 -17.36
N VAL A 156 26.82 -7.38 -17.43
CA VAL A 156 25.81 -7.63 -16.42
C VAL A 156 25.45 -9.12 -16.31
N LYS A 157 25.41 -9.85 -17.44
CA LYS A 157 25.06 -11.28 -17.48
C LYS A 157 26.00 -12.19 -16.70
N GLU A 158 27.24 -11.72 -16.37
CA GLU A 158 28.23 -12.47 -15.60
C GLU A 158 28.01 -12.33 -14.08
N LEU A 159 27.19 -11.36 -13.65
CA LEU A 159 26.88 -11.12 -12.25
C LEU A 159 25.97 -12.23 -11.70
N ARG A 160 26.19 -12.59 -10.44
CA ARG A 160 25.43 -13.64 -9.76
C ARG A 160 24.89 -13.13 -8.44
N LEU A 161 23.63 -13.44 -8.17
CA LEU A 161 23.00 -13.30 -6.86
C LEU A 161 23.60 -14.29 -5.85
N PRO A 162 23.42 -14.10 -4.53
CA PRO A 162 23.97 -14.98 -3.50
C PRO A 162 23.60 -16.46 -3.64
N ASN A 163 22.46 -16.77 -4.26
CA ASN A 163 22.00 -18.14 -4.54
C ASN A 163 22.52 -18.72 -5.85
N GLY A 164 23.37 -17.98 -6.60
CA GLY A 164 23.94 -18.38 -7.88
C GLY A 164 23.10 -18.02 -9.12
N GLU A 165 21.88 -17.51 -8.95
CA GLU A 165 21.10 -17.00 -10.08
C GLU A 165 21.77 -15.79 -10.74
N PRO A 166 21.64 -15.57 -12.07
CA PRO A 166 22.00 -14.30 -12.68
C PRO A 166 21.07 -13.18 -12.16
N LEU A 167 21.49 -11.91 -12.31
CA LEU A 167 20.54 -10.81 -12.17
C LEU A 167 19.43 -11.00 -13.22
N PRO A 168 18.17 -11.06 -12.82
CA PRO A 168 17.10 -11.36 -13.77
C PRO A 168 16.93 -10.24 -14.79
N LYS A 169 16.61 -10.59 -16.04
CA LYS A 169 16.02 -9.66 -16.98
C LYS A 169 14.51 -9.52 -16.69
N LEU A 170 13.97 -8.35 -16.99
CA LEU A 170 12.53 -8.10 -16.87
C LEU A 170 11.70 -9.16 -17.62
N GLU A 171 12.10 -9.55 -18.82
CA GLU A 171 11.42 -10.58 -19.61
C GLU A 171 11.29 -11.91 -18.85
N GLU A 172 12.36 -12.34 -18.18
CA GLU A 172 12.40 -13.59 -17.40
C GLU A 172 11.50 -13.50 -16.16
N TYR A 173 11.52 -12.34 -15.49
CA TYR A 173 10.68 -12.08 -14.31
C TYR A 173 9.20 -12.04 -14.68
N LEU A 174 8.84 -11.36 -15.77
CA LEU A 174 7.48 -11.34 -16.30
C LEU A 174 7.02 -12.74 -16.72
N ALA A 175 7.88 -13.52 -17.36
CA ALA A 175 7.57 -14.90 -17.73
C ALA A 175 7.29 -15.79 -16.51
N GLN A 176 8.02 -15.60 -15.41
CA GLN A 176 7.70 -16.27 -14.15
C GLN A 176 6.40 -15.74 -13.55
N GLY A 177 6.19 -14.41 -13.55
CA GLY A 177 4.96 -13.79 -13.07
C GLY A 177 3.71 -14.32 -13.75
N LYS A 178 3.77 -14.55 -15.05
CA LYS A 178 2.66 -15.08 -15.88
C LYS A 178 2.18 -16.47 -15.44
N LYS A 179 3.01 -17.25 -14.72
CA LYS A 179 2.62 -18.57 -14.21
C LYS A 179 1.64 -18.48 -13.01
N SER A 180 1.53 -17.31 -12.39
CA SER A 180 0.58 -17.03 -11.30
C SER A 180 -0.09 -15.67 -11.55
N PRO A 181 -1.12 -15.60 -12.41
CA PRO A 181 -1.74 -14.34 -12.82
C PRO A 181 -2.44 -13.58 -11.69
N ASP A 182 -2.77 -14.25 -10.59
CA ASP A 182 -3.35 -13.64 -9.40
C ASP A 182 -2.33 -12.80 -8.61
N THR A 183 -1.02 -13.07 -8.76
CA THR A 183 0.04 -12.27 -8.14
C THR A 183 0.34 -11.06 -9.02
N LYS A 184 0.05 -9.85 -8.53
CA LYS A 184 0.41 -8.61 -9.23
C LYS A 184 1.91 -8.37 -9.21
N LEU A 185 2.40 -7.68 -10.22
CA LEU A 185 3.79 -7.31 -10.38
C LEU A 185 3.89 -5.79 -10.26
N ILE A 186 4.42 -5.32 -9.12
CA ILE A 186 4.54 -3.89 -8.81
C ILE A 186 5.93 -3.46 -9.25
N LEU A 187 6.01 -2.87 -10.45
CA LEU A 187 7.26 -2.55 -11.13
C LEU A 187 7.72 -1.14 -10.79
N GLU A 188 8.83 -1.02 -10.04
CA GLU A 188 9.51 0.24 -9.85
C GLU A 188 10.47 0.53 -11.00
N ILE A 189 10.25 1.63 -11.72
CA ILE A 189 11.28 2.17 -12.61
C ILE A 189 12.18 3.09 -11.79
N LYS A 190 13.46 2.69 -11.67
CA LYS A 190 14.47 3.43 -10.92
C LYS A 190 14.80 4.77 -11.61
N ASN A 191 15.28 5.73 -10.82
CA ASN A 191 15.68 7.04 -11.34
C ASN A 191 17.03 6.93 -12.07
N HIS A 192 17.02 7.07 -13.37
CA HIS A 192 18.19 7.06 -14.25
C HIS A 192 18.81 8.45 -14.35
N ARG A 193 20.14 8.50 -14.45
CA ARG A 193 20.92 9.74 -14.39
C ARG A 193 21.47 10.18 -15.75
N TYR A 194 21.59 9.25 -16.69
CA TYR A 194 22.26 9.47 -17.95
C TYR A 194 21.29 9.64 -19.11
N SER A 195 21.84 10.02 -20.25
CA SER A 195 21.12 10.13 -21.52
C SER A 195 21.90 9.41 -22.61
N GLN A 196 21.20 8.86 -23.58
CA GLN A 196 21.79 8.16 -24.72
C GLN A 196 21.00 8.47 -26.01
N ASN A 197 21.71 8.72 -27.11
CA ASN A 197 21.09 8.99 -28.39
C ASN A 197 20.05 10.13 -28.38
N GLY A 198 20.31 11.17 -27.57
CA GLY A 198 19.41 12.34 -27.46
C GLY A 198 18.16 12.13 -26.59
N LYS A 199 18.01 10.95 -25.94
CA LYS A 199 16.94 10.67 -24.97
C LYS A 199 17.50 10.48 -23.58
N THR A 200 16.75 10.86 -22.56
CA THR A 200 17.04 10.48 -21.18
C THR A 200 16.86 8.96 -21.01
N ASN A 201 17.65 8.37 -20.13
CA ASN A 201 17.44 6.94 -19.83
C ASN A 201 16.10 6.70 -19.08
N ASN A 202 15.55 7.70 -18.40
CA ASN A 202 14.20 7.67 -17.87
C ASN A 202 13.14 7.45 -18.96
N ASP A 203 13.24 8.15 -20.09
CA ASP A 203 12.33 7.95 -21.22
C ASP A 203 12.54 6.61 -21.89
N ARG A 204 13.82 6.22 -22.09
CA ARG A 204 14.18 4.92 -22.70
C ARG A 204 13.63 3.74 -21.89
N VAL A 205 13.84 3.76 -20.57
CA VAL A 205 13.36 2.66 -19.70
C VAL A 205 11.83 2.62 -19.65
N ALA A 206 11.15 3.75 -19.57
CA ALA A 206 9.68 3.79 -19.59
C ALA A 206 9.12 3.22 -20.89
N GLU A 207 9.68 3.61 -22.06
CA GLU A 207 9.27 3.08 -23.35
C GLU A 207 9.54 1.58 -23.48
N ALA A 208 10.72 1.12 -23.06
CA ALA A 208 11.11 -0.30 -23.14
C ALA A 208 10.24 -1.20 -22.25
N VAL A 209 10.01 -0.75 -21.01
CA VAL A 209 9.18 -1.47 -20.03
C VAL A 209 7.74 -1.58 -20.52
N VAL A 210 7.10 -0.47 -20.90
CA VAL A 210 5.71 -0.49 -21.37
C VAL A 210 5.56 -1.34 -22.64
N LYS A 211 6.52 -1.24 -23.56
CA LYS A 211 6.55 -2.08 -24.77
C LYS A 211 6.62 -3.56 -24.42
N MET A 212 7.50 -3.95 -23.50
CA MET A 212 7.68 -5.35 -23.08
C MET A 212 6.42 -5.89 -22.41
N VAL A 213 5.85 -5.15 -21.46
CA VAL A 213 4.61 -5.54 -20.76
C VAL A 213 3.46 -5.75 -21.75
N LYS A 214 3.29 -4.86 -22.74
CA LYS A 214 2.28 -5.00 -23.81
C LYS A 214 2.56 -6.22 -24.69
N THR A 215 3.79 -6.40 -25.14
CA THR A 215 4.18 -7.53 -26.01
C THR A 215 3.94 -8.87 -25.32
N MET A 216 4.14 -8.94 -23.99
CA MET A 216 3.90 -10.16 -23.21
C MET A 216 2.43 -10.32 -22.78
N ASN A 217 1.53 -9.39 -23.14
CA ASN A 217 0.11 -9.37 -22.73
C ASN A 217 -0.06 -9.41 -21.21
N MET A 218 0.66 -8.53 -20.49
CA MET A 218 0.66 -8.49 -19.02
C MET A 218 0.17 -7.16 -18.46
N THR A 219 -0.51 -6.33 -19.25
CA THR A 219 -1.02 -5.02 -18.85
C THR A 219 -1.95 -5.07 -17.63
N ASP A 220 -2.69 -6.16 -17.45
CA ASP A 220 -3.62 -6.33 -16.31
C ASP A 220 -2.93 -6.87 -15.05
N GLN A 221 -1.71 -7.40 -15.18
CA GLN A 221 -0.96 -7.96 -14.07
C GLN A 221 0.11 -7.02 -13.53
N VAL A 222 0.60 -6.07 -14.36
CA VAL A 222 1.66 -5.13 -13.99
C VAL A 222 1.07 -3.80 -13.55
N GLU A 223 1.52 -3.31 -12.41
CA GLU A 223 1.27 -1.96 -11.88
C GLU A 223 2.61 -1.23 -11.77
N TYR A 224 2.62 0.09 -11.97
CA TYR A 224 3.85 0.85 -12.07
C TYR A 224 4.02 1.82 -10.91
N ILE A 225 5.24 1.94 -10.42
CA ILE A 225 5.63 2.93 -9.42
C ILE A 225 6.97 3.58 -9.82
N ALA A 226 7.17 4.84 -9.48
CA ALA A 226 8.45 5.52 -9.64
C ALA A 226 8.56 6.75 -8.72
N PHE A 227 9.80 7.11 -8.37
CA PHE A 227 10.12 8.38 -7.71
C PHE A 227 10.15 9.57 -8.67
N THR A 228 10.31 9.31 -9.95
CA THR A 228 10.44 10.34 -10.98
C THR A 228 9.08 10.63 -11.59
N MET A 229 8.60 11.87 -11.40
CA MET A 229 7.30 12.34 -11.91
C MET A 229 7.18 12.17 -13.44
N ASP A 230 8.24 12.49 -14.19
CA ASP A 230 8.22 12.41 -15.65
C ASP A 230 8.12 10.96 -16.15
N VAL A 231 8.76 10.01 -15.46
CA VAL A 231 8.60 8.56 -15.75
C VAL A 231 7.15 8.15 -15.58
N CYS A 232 6.51 8.53 -14.46
CA CYS A 232 5.10 8.20 -14.22
C CYS A 232 4.19 8.79 -15.30
N LYS A 233 4.37 10.06 -15.65
CA LYS A 233 3.60 10.73 -16.72
C LYS A 233 3.83 10.05 -18.08
N LYS A 234 5.07 9.65 -18.37
CA LYS A 234 5.40 8.93 -19.59
C LYS A 234 4.70 7.58 -19.69
N ILE A 235 4.62 6.84 -18.58
CA ILE A 235 3.87 5.58 -18.53
C ILE A 235 2.37 5.81 -18.78
N ILE A 236 1.76 6.82 -18.13
CA ILE A 236 0.35 7.18 -18.33
C ILE A 236 0.06 7.54 -19.80
N GLU A 237 0.98 8.30 -20.45
CA GLU A 237 0.90 8.64 -21.85
C GLU A 237 0.98 7.39 -22.76
N LEU A 238 1.97 6.52 -22.50
CA LEU A 238 2.23 5.33 -23.33
C LEU A 238 1.17 4.23 -23.15
N GLN A 239 0.57 4.14 -21.94
CA GLN A 239 -0.43 3.14 -21.60
C GLN A 239 -1.59 3.78 -20.85
N PRO A 240 -2.54 4.46 -21.55
CA PRO A 240 -3.75 4.99 -20.93
C PRO A 240 -4.50 3.90 -20.17
N GLY A 241 -4.88 4.21 -18.93
CA GLY A 241 -5.53 3.24 -18.01
C GLY A 241 -4.55 2.36 -17.22
N ALA A 242 -3.23 2.53 -17.39
CA ALA A 242 -2.26 1.87 -16.51
C ALA A 242 -2.46 2.29 -15.05
N LYS A 243 -2.28 1.36 -14.14
CA LYS A 243 -2.20 1.67 -12.71
C LYS A 243 -0.81 2.23 -12.43
N VAL A 244 -0.76 3.52 -12.07
CA VAL A 244 0.49 4.23 -11.77
C VAL A 244 0.36 4.95 -10.43
N ALA A 245 1.26 4.65 -9.51
CA ALA A 245 1.36 5.35 -8.22
C ALA A 245 2.72 6.06 -8.06
N PHE A 246 2.70 7.22 -7.40
CA PHE A 246 3.90 8.04 -7.21
C PHE A 246 4.58 7.72 -5.86
N LEU A 247 5.90 7.49 -5.90
CA LEU A 247 6.71 7.16 -4.71
C LEU A 247 7.27 8.39 -3.97
N GLY A 248 7.33 9.55 -4.64
CA GLY A 248 8.13 10.70 -4.20
C GLY A 248 7.69 11.37 -2.89
N GLY A 249 6.48 11.15 -2.40
CA GLY A 249 6.02 11.62 -1.09
C GLY A 249 5.83 13.13 -0.92
N SER A 250 6.07 13.93 -1.97
CA SER A 250 6.07 15.40 -1.92
C SER A 250 4.84 16.07 -2.53
N VAL A 251 3.94 15.30 -3.14
CA VAL A 251 2.77 15.80 -3.89
C VAL A 251 1.49 15.27 -3.26
N SER A 252 0.49 16.13 -3.08
CA SER A 252 -0.78 15.73 -2.48
C SER A 252 -1.57 14.78 -3.39
N PRO A 253 -2.44 13.91 -2.84
CA PRO A 253 -3.31 13.04 -3.63
C PRO A 253 -4.15 13.81 -4.65
N LYS A 254 -4.68 14.97 -4.24
CA LYS A 254 -5.48 15.84 -5.11
C LYS A 254 -4.73 16.35 -6.35
N GLU A 255 -3.44 16.65 -6.20
CA GLU A 255 -2.61 17.09 -7.32
C GLU A 255 -2.27 15.92 -8.24
N LEU A 256 -1.94 14.75 -7.67
CA LEU A 256 -1.67 13.54 -8.46
C LEU A 256 -2.91 13.05 -9.22
N HIS A 257 -4.08 13.10 -8.60
CA HIS A 257 -5.34 12.75 -9.26
C HIS A 257 -5.59 13.58 -10.52
N LYS A 258 -5.32 14.90 -10.48
CA LYS A 258 -5.44 15.79 -11.65
C LYS A 258 -4.47 15.43 -12.78
N LEU A 259 -3.35 14.79 -12.46
CA LEU A 259 -2.34 14.33 -13.41
C LEU A 259 -2.61 12.90 -13.94
N GLY A 260 -3.72 12.26 -13.52
CA GLY A 260 -4.11 10.94 -13.99
C GLY A 260 -3.48 9.76 -13.24
N PHE A 261 -2.86 10.01 -12.08
CA PHE A 261 -2.37 8.93 -11.23
C PHE A 261 -3.53 8.16 -10.60
N THR A 262 -3.35 6.86 -10.45
CA THR A 262 -4.35 5.96 -9.85
C THR A 262 -4.11 5.66 -8.37
N GLY A 263 -2.96 6.07 -7.83
CA GLY A 263 -2.60 5.84 -6.44
C GLY A 263 -1.45 6.71 -5.95
N ILE A 264 -1.27 6.68 -4.64
CA ILE A 264 -0.06 7.12 -3.95
C ILE A 264 0.62 5.89 -3.35
N ASP A 265 1.94 5.87 -3.40
CA ASP A 265 2.77 4.81 -2.81
C ASP A 265 3.86 5.47 -1.96
N TYR A 266 3.51 5.79 -0.71
CA TYR A 266 4.33 6.70 0.08
C TYR A 266 4.99 6.02 1.27
N ARG A 267 6.21 6.47 1.56
CA ARG A 267 6.94 6.03 2.74
C ARG A 267 6.10 6.25 4.00
N TYR A 268 6.15 5.30 4.93
CA TYR A 268 5.38 5.36 6.18
C TYR A 268 5.55 6.67 6.96
N SER A 269 6.76 7.28 6.93
CA SER A 269 7.02 8.56 7.59
C SER A 269 6.25 9.72 6.96
N VAL A 270 6.03 9.71 5.64
CA VAL A 270 5.24 10.71 4.92
C VAL A 270 3.76 10.61 5.31
N LEU A 271 3.21 9.38 5.31
CA LEU A 271 1.81 9.17 5.68
C LEU A 271 1.56 9.43 7.17
N ASN A 272 2.53 9.17 8.06
CA ASN A 272 2.43 9.53 9.46
C ASN A 272 2.35 11.05 9.68
N GLN A 273 3.04 11.83 8.84
CA GLN A 273 2.98 13.30 8.87
C GLN A 273 1.71 13.85 8.19
N ASN A 274 1.14 13.12 7.24
CA ASN A 274 0.01 13.54 6.40
C ASN A 274 -1.11 12.49 6.42
N LYS A 275 -1.60 12.12 7.60
CA LYS A 275 -2.62 11.06 7.77
C LYS A 275 -3.91 11.32 7.00
N ASN A 276 -4.27 12.59 6.79
CA ASN A 276 -5.41 12.99 5.98
C ASN A 276 -5.26 12.59 4.49
N TRP A 277 -4.04 12.39 3.98
CA TRP A 277 -3.80 11.97 2.60
C TRP A 277 -4.33 10.55 2.31
N ILE A 278 -4.42 9.68 3.32
CA ILE A 278 -5.03 8.36 3.17
C ILE A 278 -6.51 8.52 2.77
N THR A 279 -7.26 9.27 3.55
CA THR A 279 -8.70 9.50 3.26
C THR A 279 -8.88 10.35 1.99
N GLU A 280 -8.04 11.39 1.79
CA GLU A 280 -8.10 12.23 0.60
C GLU A 280 -7.90 11.42 -0.70
N ALA A 281 -6.91 10.51 -0.74
CA ALA A 281 -6.69 9.64 -1.88
C ALA A 281 -7.89 8.72 -2.13
N GLN A 282 -8.38 8.06 -1.08
CA GLN A 282 -9.52 7.14 -1.17
C GLN A 282 -10.82 7.83 -1.59
N ASP A 283 -11.09 9.04 -1.11
CA ASP A 283 -12.25 9.86 -1.51
C ASP A 283 -12.18 10.27 -3.00
N LEU A 284 -10.98 10.34 -3.58
CA LEU A 284 -10.75 10.58 -5.01
C LEU A 284 -10.75 9.28 -5.85
N GLY A 285 -11.00 8.12 -5.23
CA GLY A 285 -10.94 6.81 -5.91
C GLY A 285 -9.53 6.31 -6.20
N MET A 286 -8.51 6.93 -5.59
CA MET A 286 -7.11 6.51 -5.68
C MET A 286 -6.79 5.46 -4.61
N THR A 287 -5.84 4.59 -4.92
CA THR A 287 -5.31 3.63 -3.94
C THR A 287 -4.20 4.24 -3.09
N VAL A 288 -4.04 3.72 -1.87
CA VAL A 288 -2.97 4.10 -0.94
C VAL A 288 -2.12 2.89 -0.61
N ASN A 289 -0.87 2.90 -1.03
CA ASN A 289 0.15 1.97 -0.57
C ASN A 289 1.11 2.66 0.41
N VAL A 290 1.62 1.91 1.36
CA VAL A 290 2.62 2.37 2.33
C VAL A 290 3.83 1.44 2.34
N TRP A 291 5.06 2.00 2.30
CA TRP A 291 6.33 1.28 2.30
C TRP A 291 7.39 1.91 3.22
N THR A 292 8.45 1.21 3.61
CA THR A 292 8.51 -0.23 3.83
C THR A 292 8.15 -0.46 5.29
N VAL A 293 7.09 -1.20 5.57
CA VAL A 293 6.53 -1.34 6.92
C VAL A 293 6.87 -2.74 7.43
N ASN A 294 7.82 -2.84 8.38
CA ASN A 294 8.38 -4.11 8.81
C ASN A 294 8.12 -4.45 10.28
N SER A 295 7.80 -3.46 11.13
CA SER A 295 7.50 -3.73 12.54
C SER A 295 6.03 -4.10 12.74
N GLU A 296 5.74 -5.01 13.68
CA GLU A 296 4.37 -5.39 13.99
C GLU A 296 3.52 -4.20 14.44
N SER A 297 4.10 -3.26 15.21
CA SER A 297 3.41 -2.06 15.66
C SER A 297 3.00 -1.15 14.51
N ASP A 298 3.90 -0.93 13.53
CA ASP A 298 3.60 -0.11 12.37
C ASP A 298 2.62 -0.79 11.41
N LEU A 299 2.74 -2.12 11.23
CA LEU A 299 1.78 -2.92 10.47
C LEU A 299 0.37 -2.76 11.05
N ARG A 300 0.19 -2.96 12.36
CA ARG A 300 -1.09 -2.75 13.05
C ARG A 300 -1.58 -1.31 12.92
N GLY A 301 -0.66 -0.33 12.98
CA GLY A 301 -0.97 1.08 12.81
C GLY A 301 -1.56 1.36 11.43
N PHE A 302 -0.94 0.92 10.34
CA PHE A 302 -1.45 1.15 8.99
C PHE A 302 -2.66 0.29 8.63
N ILE A 303 -2.80 -0.91 9.20
CA ILE A 303 -4.04 -1.68 9.15
C ILE A 303 -5.19 -0.85 9.77
N PHE A 304 -4.95 -0.24 10.93
CA PHE A 304 -5.94 0.63 11.58
C PHE A 304 -6.23 1.89 10.77
N GLU A 305 -5.22 2.55 10.19
CA GLU A 305 -5.40 3.71 9.31
C GLU A 305 -6.19 3.39 8.04
N GLY A 306 -6.30 2.12 7.64
CA GLY A 306 -7.14 1.68 6.54
C GLY A 306 -6.54 1.93 5.16
N VAL A 307 -5.21 1.83 5.02
CA VAL A 307 -4.55 1.85 3.71
C VAL A 307 -5.00 0.67 2.84
N ASP A 308 -4.87 0.78 1.53
CA ASP A 308 -5.28 -0.27 0.61
C ASP A 308 -4.23 -1.37 0.48
N PHE A 309 -2.95 -0.97 0.53
CA PHE A 309 -1.81 -1.88 0.40
C PHE A 309 -0.73 -1.57 1.43
N ILE A 310 0.00 -2.62 1.83
CA ILE A 310 1.22 -2.51 2.64
C ILE A 310 2.34 -3.26 1.93
N THR A 311 3.39 -2.53 1.57
CA THR A 311 4.64 -3.09 1.05
C THR A 311 5.62 -3.34 2.20
N THR A 312 6.10 -4.59 2.35
CA THR A 312 6.88 -5.05 3.49
C THR A 312 7.91 -6.11 3.13
N ASP A 313 9.01 -6.16 3.90
CA ASP A 313 9.98 -7.27 3.89
C ASP A 313 9.50 -8.47 4.74
N GLU A 314 8.37 -8.31 5.47
CA GLU A 314 7.78 -9.31 6.38
C GLU A 314 6.37 -9.73 5.92
N PRO A 315 6.21 -10.23 4.67
CA PRO A 315 4.88 -10.52 4.15
C PRO A 315 4.15 -11.60 4.95
N GLU A 316 4.85 -12.58 5.54
CA GLU A 316 4.26 -13.62 6.38
C GLU A 316 3.66 -13.05 7.67
N LEU A 317 4.38 -12.11 8.32
CA LEU A 317 3.89 -11.42 9.51
C LEU A 317 2.67 -10.56 9.16
N ALA A 318 2.74 -9.81 8.05
CA ALA A 318 1.64 -8.96 7.60
C ALA A 318 0.39 -9.78 7.27
N LEU A 319 0.52 -10.93 6.59
CA LEU A 319 -0.59 -11.86 6.34
C LEU A 319 -1.24 -12.35 7.65
N LYS A 320 -0.41 -12.74 8.64
CA LYS A 320 -0.92 -13.16 9.94
C LYS A 320 -1.76 -12.08 10.62
N LEU A 321 -1.37 -10.81 10.49
CA LEU A 321 -2.08 -9.69 11.10
C LEU A 321 -3.36 -9.30 10.36
N THR A 322 -3.43 -9.54 9.05
CA THR A 322 -4.61 -9.22 8.23
C THR A 322 -5.65 -10.34 8.19
N ASN A 323 -5.25 -11.58 8.46
CA ASN A 323 -6.14 -12.75 8.47
C ASN A 323 -6.70 -13.09 9.87
N GLN A 324 -6.49 -12.24 10.89
CA GLN A 324 -6.98 -12.43 12.29
C GLN A 324 -8.43 -11.93 12.47
#